data_7b27280d1e0f89573334f3a3710bef48
#
_entry.id   7b27280d1e0f89573334f3a3710bef48
#
_cell.length_a   1.000
_cell.length_b   1.000
_cell.length_c   1.000
_cell.angle_alpha   90.00
_cell.angle_beta   90.00
_cell.angle_gamma   90.00
#
_symmetry.space_group_name_H-M   'P 1'
#
loop_
_entity.id
_entity.type
_entity.pdbx_description
1 polymer ?
#
loop_
_entity_poly.entity_id
_entity_poly.type
_entity_poly.pdbx_seq_one_letter_code
_entity_poly.pdbx_strand_id
1 'polypeptide(L)'
;MDRMQHHFDSAPSKVKSHKSPMAGFDDEFTDIVDYILRITYRIWEGKQIGLCYDYYSDDCPVYTMSGITIGAEEVTQNTLSTLASFPDRTLQAENVVWGGNDIDGYHTSHLIKTSMTNLGGSDMGPATNMETTFLVIAHCIVKDNKIIEEWLVRDNYALAEELGFDVHQVAREKAAIPIQQRLKDWNQSELNRVQKSVTHERQPFLGCSSNDSEGFIKALLQNIWNARLLGDVFQSYSDDALLHCSRNQTLKGREEIAAFYAQIIGTVTQLKFSHDYCCSIPNDNGGKDVAVRWTITGNHGCAGLYGEPTGTPLLILGESQFRIIDGLIAEEWTIFDELSILVQIYRARLSIAE
;
A
#
# COMPACT_ATOMS: atom_id res chain seq x y z
N MET A 1 -14.51 23.98 -27.81
CA MET A 1 -14.57 22.92 -26.79
C MET A 1 -13.27 22.11 -26.68
N ASP A 2 -12.43 22.06 -27.72
CA ASP A 2 -11.19 21.22 -27.76
C ASP A 2 -10.00 21.70 -26.93
N ARG A 3 -9.93 22.93 -26.48
CA ARG A 3 -8.74 23.42 -25.74
C ARG A 3 -8.79 23.22 -24.22
N MET A 4 -9.93 22.90 -23.63
CA MET A 4 -10.04 22.58 -22.20
C MET A 4 -9.76 21.09 -21.91
N GLN A 5 -10.05 20.20 -22.85
CA GLN A 5 -9.86 18.75 -22.68
C GLN A 5 -8.37 18.37 -22.58
N HIS A 6 -7.49 19.02 -23.37
CA HIS A 6 -6.05 18.71 -23.37
C HIS A 6 -5.29 19.13 -22.09
N HIS A 7 -5.84 20.00 -21.25
CA HIS A 7 -5.18 20.43 -20.00
C HIS A 7 -5.40 19.45 -18.83
N PHE A 8 -6.33 18.52 -18.92
CA PHE A 8 -6.68 17.55 -17.88
C PHE A 8 -6.22 16.11 -18.18
N ASP A 9 -5.53 15.89 -19.30
CA ASP A 9 -5.23 14.55 -19.80
C ASP A 9 -3.81 14.05 -19.58
N SER A 10 -2.91 14.85 -19.01
CA SER A 10 -1.52 14.40 -18.86
C SER A 10 -0.88 14.90 -17.59
N ALA A 11 -0.89 14.07 -16.53
CA ALA A 11 0.11 14.19 -15.49
C ALA A 11 1.49 13.87 -16.09
N PRO A 12 2.56 14.61 -15.75
CA PRO A 12 3.90 14.19 -16.09
C PRO A 12 4.18 12.88 -15.32
N SER A 13 4.09 11.75 -15.99
CA SER A 13 4.38 10.44 -15.44
C SER A 13 5.71 9.92 -15.97
N LYS A 14 6.53 9.36 -15.07
CA LYS A 14 7.74 8.60 -15.46
C LYS A 14 7.35 7.21 -16.00
N VAL A 15 6.10 6.80 -15.80
CA VAL A 15 5.58 5.48 -16.16
C VAL A 15 5.11 5.50 -17.62
N LYS A 16 5.54 4.50 -18.38
CA LYS A 16 5.19 4.36 -19.82
C LYS A 16 4.02 3.40 -19.99
N SER A 17 3.06 3.78 -20.80
CA SER A 17 2.01 2.89 -21.29
C SER A 17 2.46 2.15 -22.55
N HIS A 18 1.91 0.97 -22.78
CA HIS A 18 2.10 0.16 -23.97
C HIS A 18 0.74 -0.12 -24.58
N LYS A 19 0.57 0.11 -25.89
CA LYS A 19 -0.72 -0.12 -26.56
C LYS A 19 -1.16 -1.58 -26.44
N SER A 20 -2.12 -1.83 -25.57
CA SER A 20 -2.78 -3.12 -25.37
C SER A 20 -4.28 -2.87 -25.17
N PRO A 21 -5.11 -2.88 -26.24
CA PRO A 21 -6.54 -2.67 -26.12
C PRO A 21 -7.17 -3.64 -25.13
N MET A 22 -8.06 -3.13 -24.28
CA MET A 22 -8.74 -3.88 -23.23
C MET A 22 -10.23 -3.99 -23.57
N ALA A 23 -10.77 -5.21 -23.48
CA ALA A 23 -12.20 -5.43 -23.73
C ALA A 23 -13.04 -4.80 -22.59
N GLY A 24 -14.12 -4.11 -22.96
CA GLY A 24 -15.03 -3.46 -22.00
C GLY A 24 -14.57 -2.13 -21.44
N PHE A 25 -13.42 -1.60 -21.88
CA PHE A 25 -12.92 -0.27 -21.50
C PHE A 25 -13.26 0.77 -22.58
N ASP A 26 -13.32 2.04 -22.17
CA ASP A 26 -13.50 3.14 -23.09
C ASP A 26 -12.34 3.22 -24.10
N ASP A 27 -12.64 3.48 -25.36
CA ASP A 27 -11.68 3.51 -26.48
C ASP A 27 -10.55 4.54 -26.29
N GLU A 28 -10.71 5.48 -25.38
CA GLU A 28 -9.70 6.49 -25.09
C GLU A 28 -8.49 5.95 -24.31
N PHE A 29 -8.63 4.83 -23.60
CA PHE A 29 -7.55 4.23 -22.82
C PHE A 29 -6.75 3.25 -23.68
N THR A 30 -5.42 3.44 -23.70
CA THR A 30 -4.53 2.64 -24.54
C THR A 30 -4.13 1.31 -23.91
N ASP A 31 -4.08 1.25 -22.58
CA ASP A 31 -3.82 0.09 -21.75
C ASP A 31 -4.21 0.34 -20.29
N ILE A 32 -4.03 -0.65 -19.42
CA ILE A 32 -4.39 -0.54 -18.00
C ILE A 32 -3.56 0.51 -17.24
N VAL A 33 -2.32 0.77 -17.67
CA VAL A 33 -1.47 1.80 -17.05
C VAL A 33 -2.01 3.18 -17.41
N ASP A 34 -2.31 3.44 -18.69
CA ASP A 34 -2.92 4.69 -19.13
C ASP A 34 -4.26 4.93 -18.43
N TYR A 35 -5.09 3.88 -18.29
CA TYR A 35 -6.35 3.95 -17.56
C TYR A 35 -6.13 4.44 -16.12
N ILE A 36 -5.34 3.72 -15.32
CA ILE A 36 -5.20 4.03 -13.88
C ILE A 36 -4.55 5.40 -13.64
N LEU A 37 -3.57 5.78 -14.45
CA LEU A 37 -2.92 7.08 -14.37
C LEU A 37 -3.89 8.22 -14.70
N ARG A 38 -4.65 8.08 -15.77
CA ARG A 38 -5.52 9.13 -16.26
C ARG A 38 -6.74 9.33 -15.37
N ILE A 39 -7.40 8.26 -14.92
CA ILE A 39 -8.53 8.40 -13.98
C ILE A 39 -8.08 8.98 -12.63
N THR A 40 -6.91 8.56 -12.10
CA THR A 40 -6.34 9.12 -10.88
C THR A 40 -6.12 10.63 -11.02
N TYR A 41 -5.46 11.04 -12.10
CA TYR A 41 -5.21 12.46 -12.36
C TYR A 41 -6.51 13.27 -12.49
N ARG A 42 -7.47 12.80 -13.29
CA ARG A 42 -8.77 13.48 -13.51
C ARG A 42 -9.53 13.69 -12.20
N ILE A 43 -9.62 12.66 -11.38
CA ILE A 43 -10.34 12.71 -10.10
C ILE A 43 -9.65 13.63 -9.12
N TRP A 44 -8.35 13.45 -8.88
CA TRP A 44 -7.65 14.11 -7.80
C TRP A 44 -7.08 15.48 -8.18
N GLU A 45 -6.32 15.59 -9.26
CA GLU A 45 -5.70 16.84 -9.69
C GLU A 45 -6.61 17.68 -10.55
N GLY A 46 -7.36 17.03 -11.43
CA GLY A 46 -8.42 17.67 -12.24
C GLY A 46 -9.66 18.06 -11.43
N LYS A 47 -9.76 17.60 -10.17
CA LYS A 47 -10.90 17.86 -9.25
C LYS A 47 -12.26 17.41 -9.82
N GLN A 48 -12.25 16.43 -10.73
CA GLN A 48 -13.46 15.88 -11.35
C GLN A 48 -13.97 14.71 -10.50
N ILE A 49 -14.29 14.96 -9.22
CA ILE A 49 -14.59 13.93 -8.22
C ILE A 49 -15.80 13.08 -8.61
N GLY A 50 -16.77 13.65 -9.34
CA GLY A 50 -17.91 12.91 -9.87
C GLY A 50 -17.56 11.74 -10.77
N LEU A 51 -16.35 11.67 -11.35
CA LEU A 51 -15.87 10.53 -12.11
C LEU A 51 -15.70 9.25 -11.27
N CYS A 52 -15.73 9.36 -9.94
CA CYS A 52 -15.82 8.17 -9.09
C CYS A 52 -17.06 7.33 -9.41
N TYR A 53 -18.17 7.93 -9.81
CA TYR A 53 -19.38 7.21 -10.24
C TYR A 53 -19.20 6.46 -11.57
N ASP A 54 -18.30 6.96 -12.45
CA ASP A 54 -18.00 6.32 -13.73
C ASP A 54 -16.98 5.20 -13.57
N TYR A 55 -15.99 5.35 -12.66
CA TYR A 55 -14.83 4.46 -12.58
C TYR A 55 -14.81 3.53 -11.36
N TYR A 56 -15.73 3.64 -10.41
CA TYR A 56 -15.90 2.66 -9.33
C TYR A 56 -17.24 1.91 -9.50
N SER A 57 -17.26 0.62 -9.15
CA SER A 57 -18.53 -0.10 -9.09
C SER A 57 -19.33 0.31 -7.86
N ASP A 58 -20.66 0.15 -7.94
CA ASP A 58 -21.58 0.55 -6.87
C ASP A 58 -21.37 -0.24 -5.57
N ASP A 59 -20.69 -1.38 -5.64
CA ASP A 59 -20.41 -2.29 -4.54
C ASP A 59 -18.90 -2.46 -4.28
N CYS A 60 -18.04 -1.65 -4.91
CA CYS A 60 -16.58 -1.72 -4.78
C CYS A 60 -16.15 -1.55 -3.31
N PRO A 61 -15.56 -2.56 -2.67
CA PRO A 61 -14.93 -2.38 -1.37
C PRO A 61 -13.56 -1.72 -1.53
N VAL A 62 -13.30 -0.69 -0.73
CA VAL A 62 -11.97 -0.09 -0.57
C VAL A 62 -11.48 -0.38 0.83
N TYR A 63 -10.48 -1.22 0.95
CA TYR A 63 -9.91 -1.67 2.21
C TYR A 63 -8.76 -0.77 2.65
N THR A 64 -8.86 -0.26 3.86
CA THR A 64 -7.77 0.40 4.58
C THR A 64 -7.72 -0.11 6.01
N MET A 65 -6.61 0.06 6.70
CA MET A 65 -6.52 -0.31 8.13
C MET A 65 -7.30 0.65 9.06
N SER A 66 -7.78 1.78 8.55
CA SER A 66 -8.58 2.75 9.29
C SER A 66 -10.10 2.63 9.06
N GLY A 67 -10.52 1.94 7.98
CA GLY A 67 -11.93 1.75 7.64
C GLY A 67 -12.11 1.05 6.30
N ILE A 68 -13.33 0.60 6.04
CA ILE A 68 -13.74 0.04 4.75
C ILE A 68 -14.82 0.95 4.17
N THR A 69 -14.63 1.33 2.93
CA THR A 69 -15.56 2.13 2.13
C THR A 69 -16.24 1.20 1.11
N ILE A 70 -17.53 1.37 0.85
CA ILE A 70 -18.26 0.53 -0.12
C ILE A 70 -18.92 1.42 -1.18
N GLY A 71 -18.52 1.16 -2.43
CA GLY A 71 -19.15 1.73 -3.62
C GLY A 71 -18.78 3.17 -3.94
N ALA A 72 -19.13 3.60 -5.15
CA ALA A 72 -18.76 4.89 -5.72
C ALA A 72 -19.23 6.09 -4.86
N GLU A 73 -20.37 5.99 -4.19
CA GLU A 73 -20.89 7.07 -3.34
C GLU A 73 -19.99 7.34 -2.13
N GLU A 74 -19.64 6.29 -1.34
CA GLU A 74 -18.76 6.47 -0.19
C GLU A 74 -17.33 6.85 -0.61
N VAL A 75 -16.84 6.35 -1.75
CA VAL A 75 -15.55 6.76 -2.33
C VAL A 75 -15.58 8.26 -2.67
N THR A 76 -16.65 8.73 -3.31
CA THR A 76 -16.84 10.14 -3.65
C THR A 76 -16.83 11.02 -2.38
N GLN A 77 -17.56 10.63 -1.33
CA GLN A 77 -17.62 11.39 -0.07
C GLN A 77 -16.24 11.44 0.62
N ASN A 78 -15.52 10.33 0.67
CA ASN A 78 -14.17 10.28 1.25
C ASN A 78 -13.17 11.12 0.46
N THR A 79 -13.29 11.14 -0.88
CA THR A 79 -12.46 11.97 -1.76
C THR A 79 -12.73 13.47 -1.51
N LEU A 80 -14.00 13.86 -1.42
CA LEU A 80 -14.39 15.23 -1.09
C LEU A 80 -13.88 15.66 0.29
N SER A 81 -14.02 14.81 1.30
CA SER A 81 -13.51 15.06 2.66
C SER A 81 -11.98 15.25 2.67
N THR A 82 -11.27 14.41 1.93
CA THR A 82 -9.80 14.52 1.80
C THR A 82 -9.41 15.84 1.12
N LEU A 83 -10.08 16.21 0.01
CA LEU A 83 -9.80 17.46 -0.69
C LEU A 83 -10.21 18.71 0.10
N ALA A 84 -11.19 18.61 0.99
CA ALA A 84 -11.50 19.70 1.91
C ALA A 84 -10.37 19.97 2.92
N SER A 85 -9.66 18.92 3.33
CA SER A 85 -8.49 19.03 4.21
C SER A 85 -7.20 19.38 3.45
N PHE A 86 -7.06 18.90 2.21
CA PHE A 86 -5.86 18.97 1.38
C PHE A 86 -6.22 19.36 -0.07
N PRO A 87 -6.65 20.61 -0.32
CA PRO A 87 -7.20 21.01 -1.64
C PRO A 87 -6.16 21.04 -2.77
N ASP A 88 -4.87 21.15 -2.44
CA ASP A 88 -3.75 21.20 -3.38
C ASP A 88 -3.11 19.82 -3.63
N ARG A 89 -3.70 18.74 -3.09
CA ARG A 89 -3.14 17.38 -3.19
C ARG A 89 -2.84 17.00 -4.63
N THR A 90 -1.61 16.46 -4.81
CA THR A 90 -1.11 15.86 -6.05
C THR A 90 -0.74 14.39 -5.83
N LEU A 91 -0.84 13.57 -6.88
CA LEU A 91 -0.55 12.14 -6.87
C LEU A 91 0.40 11.80 -8.02
N GLN A 92 1.70 11.99 -7.80
CA GLN A 92 2.70 11.64 -8.80
C GLN A 92 2.90 10.12 -8.83
N ALA A 93 2.65 9.49 -9.98
CA ALA A 93 2.96 8.09 -10.17
C ALA A 93 4.49 7.88 -10.22
N GLU A 94 5.00 7.04 -9.34
CA GLU A 94 6.40 6.58 -9.35
C GLU A 94 6.54 5.27 -10.13
N ASN A 95 5.56 4.36 -9.98
CA ASN A 95 5.51 3.09 -10.73
C ASN A 95 4.08 2.52 -10.78
N VAL A 96 3.78 1.72 -11.81
CA VAL A 96 2.57 0.90 -11.90
C VAL A 96 2.96 -0.49 -12.34
N VAL A 97 2.91 -1.45 -11.42
CA VAL A 97 3.08 -2.87 -11.72
C VAL A 97 1.70 -3.50 -11.85
N TRP A 98 1.48 -4.31 -12.89
CA TRP A 98 0.17 -4.86 -13.16
C TRP A 98 0.22 -6.31 -13.65
N GLY A 99 -0.92 -6.99 -13.56
CA GLY A 99 -1.15 -8.33 -14.07
C GLY A 99 -2.63 -8.58 -14.29
N GLY A 100 -2.97 -9.76 -14.79
CA GLY A 100 -4.36 -10.10 -15.10
C GLY A 100 -4.68 -9.98 -16.59
N ASN A 101 -5.98 -9.99 -16.90
CA ASN A 101 -6.50 -10.01 -18.28
C ASN A 101 -7.97 -9.56 -18.31
N ASP A 102 -8.56 -9.47 -19.50
CA ASP A 102 -9.96 -9.06 -19.71
C ASP A 102 -11.00 -9.97 -19.02
N ILE A 103 -10.68 -11.24 -18.77
CA ILE A 103 -11.63 -12.21 -18.21
C ILE A 103 -11.70 -12.11 -16.70
N ASP A 104 -10.53 -12.11 -16.05
CA ASP A 104 -10.41 -12.15 -14.59
C ASP A 104 -10.35 -10.74 -13.98
N GLY A 105 -10.09 -9.74 -14.80
CA GLY A 105 -9.80 -8.37 -14.41
C GLY A 105 -8.31 -8.09 -14.34
N TYR A 106 -7.96 -6.81 -14.33
CA TYR A 106 -6.59 -6.31 -14.24
C TYR A 106 -6.30 -5.90 -12.81
N HIS A 107 -5.23 -6.43 -12.23
CA HIS A 107 -4.67 -5.97 -10.97
C HIS A 107 -3.63 -4.90 -11.23
N THR A 108 -3.73 -3.76 -10.57
CA THR A 108 -2.74 -2.69 -10.65
C THR A 108 -2.21 -2.36 -9.27
N SER A 109 -0.89 -2.37 -9.10
CA SER A 109 -0.19 -1.85 -7.93
C SER A 109 0.37 -0.49 -8.32
N HIS A 110 -0.29 0.59 -7.91
CA HIS A 110 0.07 1.96 -8.25
C HIS A 110 0.83 2.59 -7.10
N LEU A 111 2.16 2.68 -7.23
CA LEU A 111 3.04 3.41 -6.30
C LEU A 111 2.95 4.90 -6.58
N ILE A 112 2.54 5.66 -5.58
CA ILE A 112 2.25 7.09 -5.67
C ILE A 112 3.08 7.85 -4.65
N LYS A 113 3.73 8.91 -5.10
CA LYS A 113 4.27 9.97 -4.24
C LYS A 113 3.22 11.08 -4.17
N THR A 114 2.59 11.23 -3.01
CA THR A 114 1.57 12.28 -2.80
C THR A 114 2.18 13.46 -2.06
N SER A 115 1.86 14.69 -2.52
CA SER A 115 2.23 15.94 -1.85
C SER A 115 0.98 16.77 -1.62
N MET A 116 0.88 17.43 -0.46
CA MET A 116 -0.30 18.19 -0.07
C MET A 116 -0.05 19.10 1.12
N THR A 117 -0.84 20.17 1.26
CA THR A 117 -0.81 21.10 2.40
C THR A 117 -2.08 20.92 3.24
N ASN A 118 -1.96 20.82 4.56
CA ASN A 118 -3.09 20.70 5.47
C ASN A 118 -3.76 22.06 5.71
N LEU A 119 -4.66 22.45 4.80
CA LEU A 119 -5.38 23.72 4.81
C LEU A 119 -6.75 23.65 5.49
N GLY A 120 -7.31 22.45 5.69
CA GLY A 120 -8.56 22.19 6.40
C GLY A 120 -8.39 21.21 7.55
N GLY A 121 -9.37 21.13 8.44
CA GLY A 121 -9.38 20.10 9.49
C GLY A 121 -9.48 18.70 8.89
N SER A 122 -8.77 17.74 9.48
CA SER A 122 -8.75 16.34 9.08
C SER A 122 -9.13 15.42 10.27
N ASP A 123 -9.16 14.14 10.02
CA ASP A 123 -9.36 13.12 11.07
C ASP A 123 -8.15 12.96 12.02
N MET A 124 -7.07 13.71 11.79
CA MET A 124 -5.90 13.80 12.67
C MET A 124 -5.92 15.05 13.56
N GLY A 125 -6.70 16.08 13.18
CA GLY A 125 -6.78 17.33 13.94
C GLY A 125 -7.11 18.56 13.09
N PRO A 126 -6.94 19.77 13.65
CA PRO A 126 -7.19 21.03 12.95
C PRO A 126 -6.14 21.26 11.84
N ALA A 127 -6.43 22.22 10.94
CA ALA A 127 -5.50 22.66 9.92
C ALA A 127 -4.18 23.16 10.53
N THR A 128 -3.04 22.67 10.03
CA THR A 128 -1.70 23.03 10.50
C THR A 128 -0.98 23.98 9.55
N ASN A 129 -1.45 24.10 8.31
CA ASN A 129 -0.80 24.79 7.19
C ASN A 129 0.59 24.21 6.85
N MET A 130 0.89 23.00 7.30
CA MET A 130 2.13 22.30 6.96
C MET A 130 1.96 21.50 5.67
N GLU A 131 3.03 21.47 4.89
CA GLU A 131 3.15 20.63 3.70
C GLU A 131 3.72 19.26 4.09
N THR A 132 3.27 18.22 3.40
CA THR A 132 3.74 16.85 3.59
C THR A 132 3.93 16.16 2.23
N THR A 133 4.86 15.21 2.19
CA THR A 133 5.09 14.36 1.02
C THR A 133 5.44 12.95 1.48
N PHE A 134 4.63 11.96 1.10
CA PHE A 134 4.82 10.56 1.51
C PHE A 134 4.36 9.58 0.43
N LEU A 135 4.64 8.29 0.65
CA LEU A 135 4.31 7.22 -0.28
C LEU A 135 2.95 6.58 0.05
N VAL A 136 2.26 6.21 -1.01
CA VAL A 136 1.00 5.48 -1.00
C VAL A 136 1.08 4.40 -2.07
N ILE A 137 0.51 3.22 -1.80
CA ILE A 137 0.28 2.22 -2.84
C ILE A 137 -1.22 1.91 -2.88
N ALA A 138 -1.81 2.06 -4.06
CA ALA A 138 -3.18 1.67 -4.34
C ALA A 138 -3.18 0.41 -5.21
N HIS A 139 -3.69 -0.70 -4.66
CA HIS A 139 -3.90 -1.92 -5.40
C HIS A 139 -5.37 -2.01 -5.81
N CYS A 140 -5.63 -1.95 -7.11
CA CYS A 140 -6.99 -2.03 -7.65
C CYS A 140 -7.17 -3.30 -8.47
N ILE A 141 -8.37 -3.88 -8.42
CA ILE A 141 -8.86 -4.79 -9.44
C ILE A 141 -9.79 -4.00 -10.35
N VAL A 142 -9.46 -3.98 -11.64
CA VAL A 142 -10.19 -3.21 -12.66
C VAL A 142 -10.77 -4.16 -13.69
N LYS A 143 -12.07 -4.04 -13.95
CA LYS A 143 -12.78 -4.85 -14.94
C LYS A 143 -13.91 -4.03 -15.58
N ASP A 144 -14.10 -4.18 -16.88
CA ASP A 144 -15.18 -3.52 -17.62
C ASP A 144 -15.26 -2.01 -17.32
N ASN A 145 -14.08 -1.34 -17.40
CA ASN A 145 -13.91 0.10 -17.16
C ASN A 145 -14.17 0.57 -15.72
N LYS A 146 -14.28 -0.34 -14.74
CA LYS A 146 -14.54 -0.01 -13.33
C LYS A 146 -13.56 -0.66 -12.38
N ILE A 147 -13.18 0.07 -11.34
CA ILE A 147 -12.52 -0.48 -10.15
C ILE A 147 -13.60 -1.25 -9.37
N ILE A 148 -13.40 -2.55 -9.19
CA ILE A 148 -14.35 -3.44 -8.51
C ILE A 148 -13.91 -3.84 -7.12
N GLU A 149 -12.61 -3.64 -6.79
CA GLU A 149 -12.04 -3.86 -5.47
C GLU A 149 -10.74 -3.06 -5.34
N GLU A 150 -10.48 -2.48 -4.16
CA GLU A 150 -9.27 -1.69 -3.91
C GLU A 150 -8.72 -1.95 -2.51
N TRP A 151 -7.39 -2.05 -2.40
CA TRP A 151 -6.63 -1.99 -1.14
C TRP A 151 -5.73 -0.75 -1.20
N LEU A 152 -5.89 0.12 -0.19
CA LEU A 152 -5.17 1.38 -0.15
C LEU A 152 -4.28 1.44 1.08
N VAL A 153 -2.98 1.41 0.85
CA VAL A 153 -1.95 1.45 1.87
C VAL A 153 -1.27 2.81 1.87
N ARG A 154 -1.29 3.50 3.01
CA ARG A 154 -0.75 4.85 3.16
C ARG A 154 0.23 4.90 4.33
N ASP A 155 1.29 5.68 4.20
CA ASP A 155 2.17 6.00 5.32
C ASP A 155 1.55 7.09 6.21
N ASN A 156 0.49 6.71 6.95
CA ASN A 156 -0.22 7.63 7.83
C ASN A 156 0.63 8.06 9.05
N TYR A 157 1.69 7.31 9.39
CA TYR A 157 2.64 7.72 10.42
C TYR A 157 3.42 8.95 9.98
N ALA A 158 4.04 8.89 8.79
CA ALA A 158 4.75 10.03 8.21
C ALA A 158 3.81 11.23 8.02
N LEU A 159 2.59 11.00 7.52
CA LEU A 159 1.59 12.07 7.37
C LEU A 159 1.34 12.80 8.70
N ALA A 160 1.08 12.08 9.79
CA ALA A 160 0.81 12.69 11.09
C ALA A 160 2.04 13.46 11.63
N GLU A 161 3.23 12.85 11.52
CA GLU A 161 4.48 13.44 12.02
C GLU A 161 4.86 14.70 11.25
N GLU A 162 4.83 14.67 9.91
CA GLU A 162 5.17 15.82 9.07
C GLU A 162 4.17 16.98 9.18
N LEU A 163 2.92 16.69 9.51
CA LEU A 163 1.91 17.71 9.82
C LEU A 163 2.06 18.29 11.24
N GLY A 164 3.04 17.83 12.02
CA GLY A 164 3.35 18.32 13.36
C GLY A 164 2.45 17.76 14.47
N PHE A 165 1.70 16.69 14.21
CA PHE A 165 0.91 16.02 15.24
C PHE A 165 1.78 15.06 16.06
N ASP A 166 1.46 14.90 17.34
CA ASP A 166 1.95 13.78 18.15
C ASP A 166 1.27 12.49 17.69
N VAL A 167 2.03 11.64 16.99
CA VAL A 167 1.52 10.39 16.41
C VAL A 167 0.88 9.48 17.47
N HIS A 168 1.45 9.43 18.69
CA HIS A 168 0.89 8.66 19.78
C HIS A 168 -0.41 9.25 20.33
N GLN A 169 -0.55 10.57 20.33
CA GLN A 169 -1.80 11.23 20.69
C GLN A 169 -2.87 10.95 19.65
N VAL A 170 -2.59 11.13 18.36
CA VAL A 170 -3.50 10.79 17.25
C VAL A 170 -3.94 9.33 17.35
N ALA A 171 -3.00 8.41 17.60
CA ALA A 171 -3.34 6.99 17.75
C ALA A 171 -4.27 6.71 18.95
N ARG A 172 -4.07 7.38 20.10
CA ARG A 172 -4.96 7.26 21.26
C ARG A 172 -6.36 7.81 20.98
N GLU A 173 -6.45 8.95 20.32
CA GLU A 173 -7.73 9.57 19.95
C GLU A 173 -8.50 8.67 18.97
N LYS A 174 -7.85 8.16 17.93
CA LYS A 174 -8.45 7.19 17.00
C LYS A 174 -8.82 5.87 17.67
N ALA A 175 -8.06 5.40 18.65
CA ALA A 175 -8.36 4.19 19.40
C ALA A 175 -9.63 4.32 20.25
N ALA A 176 -9.96 5.52 20.72
CA ALA A 176 -11.17 5.79 21.49
C ALA A 176 -12.45 5.84 20.62
N ILE A 177 -12.32 5.98 19.30
CA ILE A 177 -13.46 5.93 18.38
C ILE A 177 -13.91 4.47 18.20
N PRO A 178 -15.21 4.16 18.29
CA PRO A 178 -15.73 2.83 18.03
C PRO A 178 -15.31 2.32 16.64
N ILE A 179 -14.84 1.09 16.58
CA ILE A 179 -14.47 0.47 15.31
C ILE A 179 -15.71 0.22 14.45
N GLN A 180 -15.62 0.57 13.17
CA GLN A 180 -16.65 0.27 12.18
C GLN A 180 -16.89 -1.25 12.12
N GLN A 181 -18.16 -1.70 12.15
CA GLN A 181 -18.47 -3.12 12.22
C GLN A 181 -17.88 -3.90 11.03
N ARG A 182 -18.01 -3.38 9.81
CA ARG A 182 -17.44 -4.04 8.60
C ARG A 182 -15.91 -4.15 8.64
N LEU A 183 -15.20 -3.19 9.25
CA LEU A 183 -13.75 -3.29 9.48
C LEU A 183 -13.43 -4.38 10.51
N LYS A 184 -14.21 -4.46 11.59
CA LYS A 184 -14.04 -5.49 12.61
C LYS A 184 -14.23 -6.89 12.04
N ASP A 185 -15.26 -7.09 11.23
CA ASP A 185 -15.58 -8.37 10.61
C ASP A 185 -14.51 -8.78 9.59
N TRP A 186 -14.03 -7.83 8.78
CA TRP A 186 -12.93 -8.05 7.85
C TRP A 186 -11.63 -8.38 8.57
N ASN A 187 -11.26 -7.61 9.60
CA ASN A 187 -10.07 -7.89 10.41
C ASN A 187 -10.10 -9.32 10.98
N GLN A 188 -11.26 -9.76 11.51
CA GLN A 188 -11.40 -11.11 12.04
C GLN A 188 -11.29 -12.17 10.96
N SER A 189 -11.84 -11.91 9.77
CA SER A 189 -11.73 -12.80 8.61
C SER A 189 -10.27 -12.96 8.17
N GLU A 190 -9.53 -11.86 8.05
CA GLU A 190 -8.12 -11.85 7.65
C GLU A 190 -7.21 -12.53 8.69
N LEU A 191 -7.42 -12.26 9.99
CA LEU A 191 -6.74 -12.97 11.07
C LEU A 191 -6.94 -14.49 10.94
N ASN A 192 -8.17 -14.94 10.73
CA ASN A 192 -8.50 -16.35 10.57
C ASN A 192 -7.88 -16.95 9.30
N ARG A 193 -7.92 -16.22 8.18
CA ARG A 193 -7.38 -16.64 6.89
C ARG A 193 -5.86 -16.89 7.00
N VAL A 194 -5.12 -15.90 7.48
CA VAL A 194 -3.67 -15.98 7.58
C VAL A 194 -3.23 -17.03 8.60
N GLN A 195 -3.91 -17.12 9.76
CA GLN A 195 -3.59 -18.12 10.78
C GLN A 195 -3.75 -19.57 10.28
N LYS A 196 -4.71 -19.84 9.39
CA LYS A 196 -4.97 -21.18 8.85
C LYS A 196 -4.09 -21.55 7.66
N SER A 197 -3.71 -20.58 6.82
CA SER A 197 -3.09 -20.83 5.51
C SER A 197 -1.56 -20.77 5.52
N VAL A 198 -0.95 -20.15 6.53
CA VAL A 198 0.49 -19.88 6.54
C VAL A 198 1.25 -20.90 7.38
N THR A 199 2.32 -21.46 6.81
CA THR A 199 3.28 -22.34 7.48
C THR A 199 4.61 -21.59 7.70
N HIS A 200 5.46 -22.11 8.60
CA HIS A 200 6.82 -21.62 8.82
C HIS A 200 7.86 -22.37 7.96
N GLU A 201 7.42 -23.10 6.95
CA GLU A 201 8.30 -23.87 6.11
C GLU A 201 9.22 -22.98 5.27
N ARG A 202 10.49 -23.31 5.31
CA ARG A 202 11.52 -22.71 4.46
C ARG A 202 11.26 -23.08 3.00
N GLN A 203 11.30 -22.08 2.11
CA GLN A 203 11.34 -22.32 0.68
C GLN A 203 12.80 -22.49 0.22
N PRO A 204 13.06 -23.31 -0.80
CA PRO A 204 14.38 -23.34 -1.42
C PRO A 204 14.76 -21.93 -1.86
N PHE A 205 16.02 -21.52 -1.61
CA PHE A 205 16.53 -20.28 -2.16
C PHE A 205 16.61 -20.44 -3.68
N LEU A 206 15.74 -19.73 -4.36
CA LEU A 206 15.74 -19.63 -5.81
C LEU A 206 16.44 -18.34 -6.15
N GLY A 207 17.69 -18.37 -6.61
CA GLY A 207 18.28 -17.18 -7.21
C GLY A 207 17.32 -16.62 -8.26
N CYS A 208 17.26 -15.30 -8.44
CA CYS A 208 16.39 -14.71 -9.46
C CYS A 208 16.80 -15.19 -10.85
N SER A 209 16.04 -16.11 -11.42
CA SER A 209 16.11 -16.37 -12.85
C SER A 209 15.26 -15.33 -13.57
N SER A 210 15.69 -14.88 -14.74
CA SER A 210 14.96 -13.91 -15.57
C SER A 210 13.52 -14.35 -15.92
N ASN A 211 13.16 -15.60 -15.66
CA ASN A 211 11.89 -16.19 -16.04
C ASN A 211 10.89 -16.36 -14.89
N ASP A 212 11.29 -16.26 -13.61
CA ASP A 212 10.40 -16.43 -12.46
C ASP A 212 10.73 -15.44 -11.33
N SER A 213 10.60 -14.16 -11.62
CA SER A 213 10.81 -13.10 -10.62
C SER A 213 9.77 -13.13 -9.51
N GLU A 214 8.54 -13.54 -9.82
CA GLU A 214 7.46 -13.64 -8.83
C GLU A 214 7.72 -14.78 -7.85
N GLY A 215 8.14 -15.96 -8.35
CA GLY A 215 8.52 -17.08 -7.50
C GLY A 215 9.71 -16.74 -6.62
N PHE A 216 10.71 -16.03 -7.16
CA PHE A 216 11.84 -15.54 -6.39
C PHE A 216 11.42 -14.63 -5.23
N ILE A 217 10.61 -13.59 -5.50
CA ILE A 217 10.16 -12.66 -4.45
C ILE A 217 9.25 -13.36 -3.44
N LYS A 218 8.32 -14.22 -3.88
CA LYS A 218 7.45 -14.99 -2.97
C LYS A 218 8.26 -15.88 -2.03
N ALA A 219 9.27 -16.60 -2.55
CA ALA A 219 10.14 -17.44 -1.75
C ALA A 219 11.00 -16.62 -0.77
N LEU A 220 11.56 -15.49 -1.21
CA LEU A 220 12.34 -14.58 -0.38
C LEU A 220 11.51 -14.05 0.78
N LEU A 221 10.32 -13.51 0.52
CA LEU A 221 9.45 -12.97 1.58
C LEU A 221 8.96 -14.07 2.53
N GLN A 222 8.63 -15.26 2.02
CA GLN A 222 8.32 -16.42 2.86
C GLN A 222 9.49 -16.77 3.80
N ASN A 223 10.72 -16.78 3.28
CA ASN A 223 11.90 -17.09 4.08
C ASN A 223 12.20 -16.01 5.13
N ILE A 224 12.16 -14.73 4.75
CA ILE A 224 12.41 -13.63 5.68
C ILE A 224 11.32 -13.59 6.77
N TRP A 225 10.04 -13.50 6.36
CA TRP A 225 8.94 -13.27 7.30
C TRP A 225 8.52 -14.49 8.09
N ASN A 226 8.36 -15.65 7.45
CA ASN A 226 7.84 -16.86 8.11
C ASN A 226 8.94 -17.76 8.66
N ALA A 227 10.05 -17.95 7.91
CA ALA A 227 11.16 -18.80 8.34
C ALA A 227 12.27 -18.05 9.12
N ARG A 228 12.21 -16.71 9.20
CA ARG A 228 13.19 -15.86 9.91
C ARG A 228 14.61 -15.93 9.33
N LEU A 229 14.73 -16.17 8.02
CA LEU A 229 16.02 -16.32 7.34
C LEU A 229 16.50 -14.97 6.81
N LEU A 230 16.88 -14.06 7.71
CA LEU A 230 17.37 -12.72 7.35
C LEU A 230 18.66 -12.76 6.50
N GLY A 231 19.41 -13.86 6.53
CA GLY A 231 20.57 -14.07 5.68
C GLY A 231 20.25 -14.07 4.18
N ASP A 232 19.00 -14.36 3.80
CA ASP A 232 18.56 -14.33 2.41
C ASP A 232 18.57 -12.91 1.81
N VAL A 233 18.49 -11.85 2.64
CA VAL A 233 18.67 -10.45 2.23
C VAL A 233 20.04 -10.26 1.57
N PHE A 234 21.11 -10.82 2.18
CA PHE A 234 22.48 -10.66 1.70
C PHE A 234 22.75 -11.37 0.37
N GLN A 235 21.89 -12.30 -0.02
CA GLN A 235 21.99 -13.05 -1.28
C GLN A 235 21.07 -12.49 -2.37
N SER A 236 20.03 -11.75 -1.97
CA SER A 236 18.95 -11.31 -2.86
C SER A 236 19.02 -9.84 -3.26
N TYR A 237 19.65 -9.00 -2.45
CA TYR A 237 19.75 -7.55 -2.68
C TYR A 237 21.15 -7.18 -3.20
N SER A 238 21.24 -6.12 -4.00
CA SER A 238 22.52 -5.51 -4.35
C SER A 238 23.17 -4.86 -3.10
N ASP A 239 24.49 -4.65 -3.12
CA ASP A 239 25.22 -4.08 -1.97
C ASP A 239 24.76 -2.66 -1.64
N ASP A 240 24.29 -1.93 -2.63
CA ASP A 240 23.83 -0.54 -2.54
C ASP A 240 22.31 -0.39 -2.69
N ALA A 241 21.56 -1.49 -2.51
CA ALA A 241 20.11 -1.52 -2.62
C ALA A 241 19.45 -0.46 -1.72
N LEU A 242 18.33 0.09 -2.17
CA LEU A 242 17.52 1.05 -1.42
C LEU A 242 16.21 0.39 -1.00
N LEU A 243 15.79 0.64 0.24
CA LEU A 243 14.45 0.34 0.74
C LEU A 243 13.77 1.64 1.17
N HIS A 244 12.69 1.98 0.47
CA HIS A 244 11.77 3.05 0.85
C HIS A 244 10.63 2.45 1.66
N CYS A 245 10.52 2.83 2.93
CA CYS A 245 9.56 2.22 3.84
C CYS A 245 8.74 3.26 4.59
N SER A 246 7.80 2.79 5.41
CA SER A 246 6.98 3.64 6.26
C SER A 246 7.82 4.56 7.14
N ARG A 247 7.23 5.65 7.63
CA ARG A 247 7.86 6.81 8.29
C ARG A 247 8.73 7.64 7.34
N ASN A 248 8.42 7.58 6.05
CA ASN A 248 9.14 8.29 4.98
C ASN A 248 10.65 8.02 5.00
N GLN A 249 11.05 6.80 5.40
CA GLN A 249 12.45 6.40 5.54
C GLN A 249 12.99 5.80 4.25
N THR A 250 14.26 6.06 3.97
CA THR A 250 15.04 5.37 2.96
C THR A 250 16.25 4.74 3.61
N LEU A 251 16.31 3.41 3.57
CA LEU A 251 17.41 2.60 4.10
C LEU A 251 18.32 2.17 2.97
N LYS A 252 19.63 2.06 3.23
CA LYS A 252 20.62 1.77 2.21
C LYS A 252 21.49 0.59 2.57
N GLY A 253 21.56 -0.37 1.65
CA GLY A 253 22.41 -1.55 1.78
C GLY A 253 21.75 -2.67 2.59
N ARG A 254 22.35 -3.83 2.48
CA ARG A 254 21.81 -5.11 2.99
C ARG A 254 21.65 -5.12 4.50
N GLU A 255 22.56 -4.47 5.24
CA GLU A 255 22.55 -4.43 6.69
C GLU A 255 21.34 -3.66 7.24
N GLU A 256 21.07 -2.45 6.69
CA GLU A 256 19.93 -1.64 7.13
C GLU A 256 18.60 -2.30 6.72
N ILE A 257 18.54 -2.91 5.52
CA ILE A 257 17.37 -3.66 5.05
C ILE A 257 17.11 -4.88 5.96
N ALA A 258 18.14 -5.66 6.29
CA ALA A 258 18.01 -6.79 7.20
C ALA A 258 17.56 -6.34 8.60
N ALA A 259 18.07 -5.19 9.08
CA ALA A 259 17.69 -4.62 10.38
C ALA A 259 16.21 -4.17 10.39
N PHE A 260 15.69 -3.61 9.29
CA PHE A 260 14.28 -3.25 9.14
C PHE A 260 13.38 -4.48 9.35
N TYR A 261 13.63 -5.57 8.64
CA TYR A 261 12.89 -6.82 8.81
C TYR A 261 13.01 -7.37 10.23
N ALA A 262 14.23 -7.35 10.80
CA ALA A 262 14.48 -7.84 12.15
C ALA A 262 13.69 -7.06 13.22
N GLN A 263 13.55 -5.74 13.09
CA GLN A 263 12.82 -4.91 14.05
C GLN A 263 11.34 -5.28 14.10
N ILE A 264 10.70 -5.46 12.95
CA ILE A 264 9.28 -5.82 12.88
C ILE A 264 9.08 -7.25 13.41
N ILE A 265 9.89 -8.20 12.93
CA ILE A 265 9.84 -9.60 13.36
C ILE A 265 10.10 -9.73 14.86
N GLY A 266 11.04 -8.94 15.41
CA GLY A 266 11.37 -8.93 16.83
C GLY A 266 10.26 -8.34 17.71
N THR A 267 9.42 -7.47 17.18
CA THR A 267 8.34 -6.81 17.90
C THR A 267 7.04 -7.63 17.87
N VAL A 268 6.77 -8.29 16.72
CA VAL A 268 5.53 -9.04 16.47
C VAL A 268 5.80 -10.53 16.68
N THR A 269 5.36 -11.07 17.83
CA THR A 269 5.49 -12.51 18.12
C THR A 269 4.42 -13.31 17.37
N GLN A 270 4.69 -14.60 17.11
CA GLN A 270 3.83 -15.50 16.34
C GLN A 270 3.45 -14.91 14.97
N LEU A 271 4.32 -14.08 14.43
CA LEU A 271 4.12 -13.42 13.15
C LEU A 271 3.95 -14.46 12.03
N LYS A 272 2.91 -14.27 11.24
CA LYS A 272 2.64 -14.97 9.99
C LYS A 272 2.45 -13.95 8.88
N PHE A 273 3.13 -14.17 7.78
CA PHE A 273 3.07 -13.39 6.56
C PHE A 273 2.37 -14.19 5.46
N SER A 274 1.38 -13.59 4.82
CA SER A 274 0.71 -14.13 3.63
C SER A 274 0.93 -13.18 2.46
N HIS A 275 1.44 -13.69 1.34
CA HIS A 275 1.37 -12.97 0.07
C HIS A 275 -0.03 -13.20 -0.52
N ASP A 276 -0.76 -12.12 -0.75
CA ASP A 276 -2.17 -12.17 -1.15
C ASP A 276 -2.34 -12.04 -2.66
N TYR A 277 -1.44 -11.30 -3.29
CA TYR A 277 -1.32 -11.18 -4.75
C TYR A 277 0.12 -10.87 -5.14
N CYS A 278 0.54 -11.33 -6.32
CA CYS A 278 1.87 -11.04 -6.86
C CYS A 278 1.80 -10.97 -8.38
N CYS A 279 2.39 -9.95 -8.96
CA CYS A 279 2.55 -9.79 -10.41
C CYS A 279 3.86 -9.10 -10.75
N SER A 280 4.26 -9.17 -12.02
CA SER A 280 5.51 -8.57 -12.49
C SER A 280 5.39 -8.02 -13.91
N ILE A 281 6.15 -6.97 -14.17
CA ILE A 281 6.32 -6.37 -15.49
C ILE A 281 7.80 -6.23 -15.85
N PRO A 282 8.18 -6.20 -17.13
CA PRO A 282 9.51 -5.77 -17.54
C PRO A 282 9.78 -4.33 -17.11
N ASN A 283 11.01 -4.00 -16.67
CA ASN A 283 11.42 -2.62 -16.43
C ASN A 283 12.37 -2.09 -17.51
N ASP A 284 12.57 -0.78 -17.52
CA ASP A 284 13.41 -0.09 -18.52
C ASP A 284 14.90 -0.47 -18.44
N ASN A 285 15.35 -1.11 -17.35
CA ASN A 285 16.74 -1.52 -17.14
C ASN A 285 17.02 -2.97 -17.57
N GLY A 286 16.08 -3.59 -18.28
CA GLY A 286 16.20 -4.97 -18.76
C GLY A 286 15.90 -6.04 -17.71
N GLY A 287 15.47 -5.63 -16.52
CA GLY A 287 15.03 -6.50 -15.43
C GLY A 287 13.52 -6.58 -15.30
N LYS A 288 13.04 -6.74 -14.07
CA LYS A 288 11.61 -6.83 -13.72
C LYS A 288 11.28 -5.94 -12.53
N ASP A 289 10.11 -5.31 -12.59
CA ASP A 289 9.46 -4.77 -11.39
C ASP A 289 8.38 -5.77 -10.95
N VAL A 290 8.37 -6.09 -9.65
CA VAL A 290 7.46 -7.07 -9.03
C VAL A 290 6.66 -6.37 -7.94
N ALA A 291 5.34 -6.54 -7.92
CA ALA A 291 4.48 -6.06 -6.85
C ALA A 291 3.93 -7.23 -6.05
N VAL A 292 3.84 -7.04 -4.72
CA VAL A 292 3.25 -8.01 -3.79
C VAL A 292 2.35 -7.28 -2.81
N ARG A 293 1.05 -7.59 -2.84
CA ARG A 293 0.14 -7.26 -1.75
C ARG A 293 0.19 -8.37 -0.71
N TRP A 294 0.25 -7.99 0.56
CA TRP A 294 0.46 -8.94 1.64
C TRP A 294 -0.26 -8.56 2.93
N THR A 295 -0.46 -9.57 3.76
CA THR A 295 -1.03 -9.43 5.10
C THR A 295 -0.12 -10.08 6.13
N ILE A 296 0.18 -9.37 7.22
CA ILE A 296 0.85 -9.90 8.40
C ILE A 296 -0.14 -9.98 9.55
N THR A 297 -0.08 -11.11 10.29
CA THR A 297 -0.76 -11.28 11.58
C THR A 297 0.24 -11.71 12.64
N GLY A 298 -0.05 -11.41 13.91
CA GLY A 298 0.77 -11.80 15.04
C GLY A 298 0.30 -11.10 16.30
N ASN A 299 1.16 -11.03 17.32
CA ASN A 299 0.83 -10.34 18.56
C ASN A 299 1.92 -9.30 18.89
N HIS A 300 1.53 -8.16 19.45
CA HIS A 300 2.47 -7.20 20.03
C HIS A 300 3.10 -7.82 21.27
N GLY A 301 4.15 -8.63 21.08
CA GLY A 301 4.64 -9.56 22.10
C GLY A 301 6.00 -9.21 22.72
N CYS A 302 6.77 -8.30 22.11
CA CYS A 302 8.05 -7.86 22.64
C CYS A 302 8.14 -6.33 22.70
N ALA A 303 8.89 -5.81 23.66
CA ALA A 303 9.28 -4.40 23.70
C ALA A 303 10.16 -4.08 22.49
N GLY A 304 9.96 -2.91 21.87
CA GLY A 304 10.70 -2.49 20.69
C GLY A 304 10.03 -1.34 19.96
N LEU A 305 9.82 -1.50 18.66
CA LEU A 305 9.37 -0.45 17.76
C LEU A 305 8.07 0.26 18.19
N TYR A 306 7.15 -0.46 18.85
CA TYR A 306 5.84 0.06 19.29
C TYR A 306 5.68 0.14 20.83
N GLY A 307 6.79 0.14 21.57
CA GLY A 307 6.83 0.27 23.04
C GLY A 307 6.63 -1.04 23.78
N GLU A 308 6.12 -0.96 25.01
CA GLU A 308 5.94 -2.12 25.90
C GLU A 308 4.87 -3.10 25.37
N PRO A 309 5.15 -4.43 25.44
CA PRO A 309 4.26 -5.44 24.88
C PRO A 309 2.88 -5.44 25.55
N THR A 310 1.85 -5.60 24.75
CA THR A 310 0.46 -5.67 25.23
C THR A 310 -0.18 -7.04 25.01
N GLY A 311 0.48 -7.94 24.27
CA GLY A 311 -0.12 -9.21 23.84
C GLY A 311 -1.23 -9.08 22.81
N THR A 312 -1.52 -7.86 22.33
CA THR A 312 -2.61 -7.56 21.41
C THR A 312 -2.40 -8.28 20.08
N PRO A 313 -3.42 -8.98 19.55
CA PRO A 313 -3.41 -9.42 18.17
C PRO A 313 -3.30 -8.23 17.21
N LEU A 314 -2.39 -8.33 16.25
CA LEU A 314 -2.15 -7.33 15.22
C LEU A 314 -2.51 -7.90 13.85
N LEU A 315 -3.15 -7.05 13.04
CA LEU A 315 -3.34 -7.23 11.60
C LEU A 315 -2.65 -6.06 10.89
N ILE A 316 -1.81 -6.37 9.92
CA ILE A 316 -1.07 -5.39 9.12
C ILE A 316 -1.32 -5.71 7.65
N LEU A 317 -1.95 -4.79 6.95
CA LEU A 317 -2.04 -4.80 5.49
C LEU A 317 -0.88 -3.99 4.94
N GLY A 318 -0.19 -4.53 3.96
CA GLY A 318 0.88 -3.83 3.30
C GLY A 318 1.02 -4.19 1.83
N GLU A 319 1.83 -3.41 1.16
CA GLU A 319 2.20 -3.66 -0.22
C GLU A 319 3.65 -3.30 -0.46
N SER A 320 4.31 -4.11 -1.28
CA SER A 320 5.70 -3.93 -1.65
C SER A 320 5.85 -3.96 -3.16
N GLN A 321 6.76 -3.11 -3.68
CA GLN A 321 7.25 -3.22 -5.04
C GLN A 321 8.77 -3.42 -5.00
N PHE A 322 9.28 -4.24 -5.90
CA PHE A 322 10.69 -4.59 -5.99
C PHE A 322 11.18 -4.34 -7.41
N ARG A 323 12.29 -3.63 -7.55
CA ARG A 323 13.01 -3.49 -8.81
C ARG A 323 14.18 -4.45 -8.85
N ILE A 324 14.11 -5.39 -9.77
CA ILE A 324 15.15 -6.40 -9.98
C ILE A 324 15.99 -6.00 -11.18
N ILE A 325 17.32 -5.93 -10.99
CA ILE A 325 18.30 -5.64 -12.02
C ILE A 325 19.40 -6.68 -11.89
N ASP A 326 19.83 -7.29 -12.99
CA ASP A 326 20.88 -8.33 -13.03
C ASP A 326 20.69 -9.47 -12.01
N GLY A 327 19.44 -9.82 -11.74
CA GLY A 327 19.07 -10.90 -10.82
C GLY A 327 19.11 -10.56 -9.34
N LEU A 328 19.35 -9.29 -8.96
CA LEU A 328 19.32 -8.79 -7.60
C LEU A 328 18.28 -7.70 -7.44
N ILE A 329 17.74 -7.56 -6.23
CA ILE A 329 16.88 -6.44 -5.85
C ILE A 329 17.76 -5.21 -5.68
N ALA A 330 17.55 -4.21 -6.55
CA ALA A 330 18.24 -2.92 -6.50
C ALA A 330 17.46 -1.89 -5.69
N GLU A 331 16.12 -1.99 -5.68
CA GLU A 331 15.25 -1.03 -5.01
C GLU A 331 13.96 -1.73 -4.54
N GLU A 332 13.51 -1.37 -3.36
CA GLU A 332 12.28 -1.85 -2.75
C GLU A 332 11.48 -0.69 -2.21
N TRP A 333 10.17 -0.73 -2.38
CA TRP A 333 9.18 0.14 -1.72
C TRP A 333 8.27 -0.76 -0.91
N THR A 334 8.27 -0.61 0.41
CA THR A 334 7.44 -1.42 1.32
C THR A 334 6.67 -0.49 2.24
N ILE A 335 5.37 -0.36 1.97
CA ILE A 335 4.48 0.55 2.68
C ILE A 335 3.43 -0.23 3.46
N PHE A 336 3.22 0.17 4.69
CA PHE A 336 2.12 -0.26 5.55
C PHE A 336 1.78 0.84 6.55
N ASP A 337 0.57 0.82 7.09
CA ASP A 337 0.09 1.87 7.99
C ASP A 337 0.52 1.62 9.44
N GLU A 338 1.68 2.16 9.84
CA GLU A 338 2.17 2.05 11.21
C GLU A 338 1.32 2.80 12.25
N LEU A 339 0.64 3.88 11.85
CA LEU A 339 -0.31 4.55 12.74
C LEU A 339 -1.44 3.60 13.14
N SER A 340 -1.92 2.76 12.21
CA SER A 340 -2.96 1.77 12.49
C SER A 340 -2.50 0.70 13.50
N ILE A 341 -1.23 0.34 13.50
CA ILE A 341 -0.65 -0.59 14.49
C ILE A 341 -0.73 0.03 15.90
N LEU A 342 -0.34 1.30 16.03
CA LEU A 342 -0.47 2.04 17.30
C LEU A 342 -1.93 2.14 17.74
N VAL A 343 -2.86 2.39 16.81
CA VAL A 343 -4.31 2.42 17.12
C VAL A 343 -4.79 1.07 17.66
N GLN A 344 -4.39 -0.05 17.07
CA GLN A 344 -4.73 -1.39 17.56
C GLN A 344 -4.20 -1.62 18.99
N ILE A 345 -2.95 -1.24 19.24
CA ILE A 345 -2.29 -1.37 20.56
C ILE A 345 -3.00 -0.51 21.61
N TYR A 346 -3.30 0.76 21.32
CA TYR A 346 -3.99 1.64 22.26
C TYR A 346 -5.42 1.22 22.52
N ARG A 347 -6.14 0.75 21.50
CA ARG A 347 -7.52 0.25 21.65
C ARG A 347 -7.58 -0.96 22.60
N ALA A 348 -6.62 -1.87 22.51
CA ALA A 348 -6.54 -2.98 23.44
C ALA A 348 -6.27 -2.54 24.88
N ARG A 349 -5.43 -1.51 25.08
CA ARG A 349 -5.19 -0.94 26.43
C ARG A 349 -6.44 -0.33 27.04
N LEU A 350 -7.29 0.32 26.23
CA LEU A 350 -8.57 0.86 26.69
C LEU A 350 -9.52 -0.27 27.14
N SER A 351 -9.60 -1.37 26.40
CA SER A 351 -10.46 -2.52 26.72
C SER A 351 -10.03 -3.29 27.98
N ILE A 352 -8.79 -3.14 28.43
CA ILE A 352 -8.28 -3.75 29.66
C ILE A 352 -8.56 -2.86 30.89
N ALA A 353 -8.78 -1.56 30.65
CA ALA A 353 -9.00 -0.57 31.70
C ALA A 353 -10.49 -0.45 32.12
N GLU A 354 -11.42 -1.04 31.36
CA GLU A 354 -12.84 -1.22 31.66
C GLU A 354 -13.09 -2.55 32.40
#